data_1b19871b26319cac626dd28a8c475e1b
#
_entry.id   1b19871b26319cac626dd28a8c475e1b
#
_cell.length_a   1.000
_cell.length_b   1.000
_cell.length_c   1.000
_cell.angle_alpha   90.00
_cell.angle_beta   90.00
_cell.angle_gamma   90.00
#
_symmetry.space_group_name_H-M   'P 1'
#
loop_
_entity.id
_entity.type
_entity.pdbx_description
1 polymer ?
#
loop_
_entity_poly.entity_id
_entity_poly.type
_entity_poly.pdbx_seq_one_letter_code
_entity_poly.pdbx_strand_id
1 'polypeptide(L)'
;MKNRFSIALALVMALVMAFASATLADADATAEFDPDAHIAALAGSYTELFKTIAAPEMDDKWLEKCTAIVGEESAEAASEMLRTACTAEIFGQDAIDAYTQDPDSARFDCYFQGGIVTFVFDGNKVSGLDADGNEVFAHEYYYVQDIPDVIACHVYKTDDADAGEFTYLCLSDDTPAETYHIEFRYGDDLDALGQYYEGKYAYWLAAGILSDADDKMIDDCIQLFVDENLASEEAA
;
A
#
# COMPACT_ATOMS: atom_id res chain seq x y z
N MET A 1 25.59 -4.85 -20.44
CA MET A 1 24.78 -5.57 -19.44
C MET A 1 24.58 -4.80 -18.13
N LYS A 2 25.47 -3.85 -17.74
CA LYS A 2 25.31 -3.07 -16.47
C LYS A 2 24.19 -2.02 -16.47
N ASN A 3 23.71 -1.54 -17.63
CA ASN A 3 22.69 -0.47 -17.68
C ASN A 3 21.22 -0.97 -17.55
N ARG A 4 20.97 -2.25 -17.72
CA ARG A 4 19.58 -2.78 -17.61
C ARG A 4 19.14 -3.00 -16.16
N PHE A 5 20.04 -3.34 -15.26
CA PHE A 5 19.75 -3.50 -13.83
C PHE A 5 19.50 -2.17 -13.11
N SER A 6 20.18 -1.09 -13.50
CA SER A 6 19.94 0.24 -12.91
C SER A 6 18.59 0.85 -13.29
N ILE A 7 18.02 0.44 -14.43
CA ILE A 7 16.68 0.87 -14.86
C ILE A 7 15.61 0.13 -14.04
N ALA A 8 15.82 -1.15 -13.74
CA ALA A 8 14.90 -1.93 -12.92
C ALA A 8 14.78 -1.40 -11.47
N LEU A 9 15.88 -0.94 -10.86
CA LEU A 9 15.84 -0.38 -9.51
C LEU A 9 15.18 1.00 -9.46
N ALA A 10 15.41 1.85 -10.47
CA ALA A 10 14.70 3.12 -10.59
C ALA A 10 13.18 2.90 -10.80
N LEU A 11 12.80 1.78 -11.44
CA LEU A 11 11.40 1.38 -11.58
C LEU A 11 10.79 0.93 -10.25
N VAL A 12 11.47 0.12 -9.44
CA VAL A 12 10.95 -0.34 -8.14
C VAL A 12 10.77 0.82 -7.15
N MET A 13 11.66 1.82 -7.17
CA MET A 13 11.46 3.03 -6.34
C MET A 13 10.44 4.02 -6.92
N ALA A 14 10.20 4.01 -8.21
CA ALA A 14 9.08 4.71 -8.85
C ALA A 14 7.74 3.97 -8.64
N LEU A 15 7.80 2.67 -8.41
CA LEU A 15 6.68 1.76 -8.27
C LEU A 15 5.71 2.17 -7.16
N VAL A 16 6.22 2.38 -5.97
CA VAL A 16 5.42 2.78 -4.80
C VAL A 16 4.94 4.24 -4.91
N MET A 17 5.63 5.06 -5.72
CA MET A 17 5.23 6.46 -5.94
C MET A 17 4.18 6.60 -7.06
N ALA A 18 4.01 5.62 -7.93
CA ALA A 18 2.98 5.64 -8.96
C ALA A 18 1.58 5.41 -8.37
N PHE A 19 1.46 4.60 -7.31
CA PHE A 19 0.18 4.32 -6.66
C PHE A 19 -0.50 5.59 -6.13
N ALA A 20 0.25 6.53 -5.57
CA ALA A 20 -0.31 7.76 -5.00
C ALA A 20 -0.56 8.87 -6.04
N SER A 21 -0.01 8.76 -7.24
CA SER A 21 -0.04 9.86 -8.21
C SER A 21 -1.10 9.72 -9.30
N ALA A 22 -1.61 8.52 -9.56
CA ALA A 22 -2.51 8.27 -10.67
C ALA A 22 -3.96 8.75 -10.40
N THR A 23 -4.39 8.75 -9.15
CA THR A 23 -5.77 9.08 -8.78
C THR A 23 -6.05 10.58 -8.66
N LEU A 24 -5.04 11.41 -8.40
CA LEU A 24 -5.23 12.87 -8.28
C LEU A 24 -5.39 13.61 -9.61
N ALA A 25 -5.16 12.96 -10.76
CA ALA A 25 -5.12 13.66 -12.06
C ALA A 25 -6.47 13.76 -12.77
N ASP A 26 -7.50 12.99 -12.41
CA ASP A 26 -8.76 12.91 -13.16
C ASP A 26 -10.06 13.09 -12.31
N ALA A 27 -9.95 13.34 -11.02
CA ALA A 27 -11.10 13.80 -10.25
C ALA A 27 -11.45 15.23 -10.66
N ASP A 28 -12.71 15.47 -10.98
CA ASP A 28 -13.28 16.79 -11.31
C ASP A 28 -12.76 17.84 -10.30
N ALA A 29 -11.80 18.66 -10.71
CA ALA A 29 -11.06 19.62 -9.87
C ALA A 29 -11.92 20.69 -9.18
N THR A 30 -13.23 20.45 -9.01
CA THR A 30 -14.22 21.31 -8.39
C THR A 30 -14.94 20.70 -7.19
N ALA A 31 -14.77 19.42 -6.90
CA ALA A 31 -15.34 18.82 -5.68
C ALA A 31 -14.41 19.12 -4.49
N GLU A 32 -14.96 19.76 -3.46
CA GLU A 32 -14.26 19.93 -2.17
C GLU A 32 -14.12 18.55 -1.51
N PHE A 33 -12.92 18.22 -1.04
CA PHE A 33 -12.66 16.95 -0.34
C PHE A 33 -13.59 16.79 0.86
N ASP A 34 -14.32 15.68 0.90
CA ASP A 34 -15.22 15.31 2.01
C ASP A 34 -14.58 14.17 2.83
N PRO A 35 -13.95 14.48 3.96
CA PRO A 35 -13.24 13.49 4.76
C PRO A 35 -14.16 12.42 5.37
N ASP A 36 -15.43 12.75 5.64
CA ASP A 36 -16.37 11.78 6.19
C ASP A 36 -16.82 10.79 5.11
N ALA A 37 -17.02 11.27 3.88
CA ALA A 37 -17.31 10.40 2.74
C ALA A 37 -16.10 9.52 2.37
N HIS A 38 -14.88 10.07 2.44
CA HIS A 38 -13.65 9.33 2.15
C HIS A 38 -13.47 8.14 3.11
N ILE A 39 -13.44 8.37 4.43
CA ILE A 39 -13.27 7.25 5.39
C ILE A 39 -14.45 6.27 5.35
N ALA A 40 -15.66 6.74 5.05
CA ALA A 40 -16.83 5.87 4.89
C ALA A 40 -16.76 4.98 3.65
N ALA A 41 -16.07 5.42 2.59
CA ALA A 41 -15.86 4.60 1.38
C ALA A 41 -14.95 3.40 1.65
N LEU A 42 -14.17 3.42 2.74
CA LEU A 42 -13.31 2.32 3.17
C LEU A 42 -14.04 1.29 4.06
N ALA A 43 -15.36 1.40 4.25
CA ALA A 43 -16.09 0.48 5.13
C ALA A 43 -15.88 -0.99 4.74
N GLY A 44 -15.38 -1.79 5.69
CA GLY A 44 -15.10 -3.22 5.47
C GLY A 44 -14.09 -3.80 6.45
N SER A 45 -13.84 -5.08 6.29
CA SER A 45 -12.78 -5.82 6.99
C SER A 45 -11.67 -6.12 6.01
N TYR A 46 -10.41 -5.85 6.36
CA TYR A 46 -9.26 -5.99 5.48
C TYR A 46 -8.22 -6.92 6.08
N THR A 47 -7.70 -7.81 5.24
CA THR A 47 -6.50 -8.60 5.51
C THR A 47 -5.31 -8.07 4.70
N GLU A 48 -4.12 -8.55 5.00
CA GLU A 48 -2.89 -8.07 4.36
C GLU A 48 -2.87 -8.41 2.86
N LEU A 49 -2.83 -7.38 2.01
CA LEU A 49 -2.91 -7.49 0.56
C LEU A 49 -1.86 -8.45 0.00
N PHE A 50 -0.58 -8.24 0.31
CA PHE A 50 0.50 -9.00 -0.29
C PHE A 50 0.61 -10.44 0.22
N LYS A 51 0.04 -10.77 1.39
CA LYS A 51 -0.15 -12.17 1.79
C LYS A 51 -1.20 -12.90 0.95
N THR A 52 -2.11 -12.14 0.36
CA THR A 52 -3.17 -12.68 -0.52
C THR A 52 -2.70 -12.74 -1.97
N ILE A 53 -2.30 -11.60 -2.55
CA ILE A 53 -1.98 -11.54 -3.99
C ILE A 53 -0.60 -12.09 -4.36
N ALA A 54 0.38 -12.07 -3.44
CA ALA A 54 1.70 -12.66 -3.67
C ALA A 54 1.83 -14.11 -3.18
N ALA A 55 0.73 -14.73 -2.74
CA ALA A 55 0.70 -16.13 -2.34
C ALA A 55 1.05 -17.05 -3.52
N PRO A 56 1.70 -18.20 -3.27
CA PRO A 56 2.15 -19.09 -4.34
C PRO A 56 1.06 -19.56 -5.31
N GLU A 57 -0.18 -19.65 -4.86
CA GLU A 57 -1.34 -19.98 -5.69
C GLU A 57 -1.70 -18.91 -6.72
N MET A 58 -1.15 -17.70 -6.60
CA MET A 58 -1.35 -16.60 -7.54
C MET A 58 -0.25 -16.50 -8.61
N ASP A 59 0.79 -17.35 -8.54
CA ASP A 59 1.94 -17.31 -9.46
C ASP A 59 1.55 -17.33 -10.92
N ASP A 60 0.65 -18.23 -11.30
CA ASP A 60 0.19 -18.37 -12.68
C ASP A 60 -0.56 -17.11 -13.17
N LYS A 61 -1.33 -16.45 -12.30
CA LYS A 61 -2.04 -15.20 -12.64
C LYS A 61 -1.05 -14.06 -12.90
N TRP A 62 -0.08 -13.88 -12.02
CA TRP A 62 0.96 -12.89 -12.23
C TRP A 62 1.74 -13.12 -13.52
N LEU A 63 2.14 -14.37 -13.78
CA LEU A 63 2.89 -14.72 -14.96
C LEU A 63 2.08 -14.45 -16.24
N GLU A 64 0.80 -14.83 -16.27
CA GLU A 64 -0.11 -14.59 -17.41
C GLU A 64 -0.20 -13.09 -17.72
N LYS A 65 -0.49 -12.25 -16.68
CA LYS A 65 -0.67 -10.81 -16.85
C LYS A 65 0.64 -10.11 -17.26
N CYS A 66 1.76 -10.45 -16.64
CA CYS A 66 3.05 -9.93 -17.06
C CYS A 66 3.40 -10.33 -18.50
N THR A 67 3.09 -11.58 -18.89
CA THR A 67 3.34 -12.06 -20.27
C THR A 67 2.59 -11.23 -21.29
N ALA A 68 1.36 -10.83 -20.99
CA ALA A 68 0.54 -10.02 -21.89
C ALA A 68 1.16 -8.64 -22.19
N ILE A 69 1.93 -8.08 -21.26
CA ILE A 69 2.53 -6.74 -21.40
C ILE A 69 4.00 -6.80 -21.87
N VAL A 70 4.82 -7.61 -21.21
CA VAL A 70 6.28 -7.62 -21.46
C VAL A 70 6.75 -8.80 -22.33
N GLY A 71 5.87 -9.72 -22.69
CA GLY A 71 6.16 -10.91 -23.49
C GLY A 71 6.83 -12.04 -22.68
N GLU A 72 6.83 -13.26 -23.23
CA GLU A 72 7.29 -14.49 -22.57
C GLU A 72 8.74 -14.41 -22.05
N GLU A 73 9.64 -13.72 -22.77
CA GLU A 73 11.07 -13.65 -22.41
C GLU A 73 11.32 -12.90 -21.09
N SER A 74 10.46 -11.92 -20.76
CA SER A 74 10.62 -11.03 -19.59
C SER A 74 9.61 -11.28 -18.49
N ALA A 75 8.57 -12.06 -18.72
CA ALA A 75 7.42 -12.21 -17.85
C ALA A 75 7.76 -12.78 -16.48
N GLU A 76 8.62 -13.83 -16.42
CA GLU A 76 9.01 -14.45 -15.16
C GLU A 76 9.75 -13.45 -14.24
N ALA A 77 10.71 -12.71 -14.80
CA ALA A 77 11.46 -11.71 -14.04
C ALA A 77 10.57 -10.54 -13.59
N ALA A 78 9.63 -10.09 -14.43
CA ALA A 78 8.68 -9.05 -14.10
C ALA A 78 7.72 -9.50 -13.00
N SER A 79 7.16 -10.68 -13.11
CA SER A 79 6.28 -11.28 -12.10
C SER A 79 6.99 -11.42 -10.74
N GLU A 80 8.20 -11.95 -10.70
CA GLU A 80 8.98 -12.08 -9.46
C GLU A 80 9.26 -10.70 -8.85
N MET A 81 9.64 -9.72 -9.67
CA MET A 81 9.91 -8.36 -9.22
C MET A 81 8.69 -7.74 -8.55
N LEU A 82 7.51 -7.78 -9.21
CA LEU A 82 6.29 -7.16 -8.68
C LEU A 82 5.80 -7.85 -7.40
N ARG A 83 5.77 -9.17 -7.37
CA ARG A 83 5.34 -9.96 -6.21
C ARG A 83 6.21 -9.75 -4.98
N THR A 84 7.49 -9.42 -5.17
CA THR A 84 8.44 -9.26 -4.06
C THR A 84 8.67 -7.82 -3.66
N ALA A 85 8.21 -6.84 -4.44
CA ALA A 85 8.47 -5.41 -4.22
C ALA A 85 7.97 -4.92 -2.85
N CYS A 86 6.87 -5.48 -2.34
CA CYS A 86 6.16 -5.04 -1.13
C CYS A 86 6.15 -6.10 -0.01
N THR A 87 7.12 -7.00 0.01
CA THR A 87 7.19 -8.12 0.97
C THR A 87 8.51 -8.15 1.76
N ALA A 88 9.05 -6.99 2.12
CA ALA A 88 10.39 -6.89 2.72
C ALA A 88 10.47 -7.43 4.16
N GLU A 89 9.37 -7.37 4.93
CA GLU A 89 9.32 -7.73 6.36
C GLU A 89 10.32 -6.95 7.24
N ILE A 90 10.85 -5.84 6.72
CA ILE A 90 11.71 -4.89 7.45
C ILE A 90 11.34 -3.46 7.09
N PHE A 91 11.36 -2.57 8.07
CA PHE A 91 11.10 -1.14 7.88
C PHE A 91 11.90 -0.29 8.90
N GLY A 92 11.78 1.03 8.80
CA GLY A 92 12.46 1.96 9.69
C GLY A 92 13.98 1.88 9.58
N GLN A 93 14.68 1.95 10.72
CA GLN A 93 16.14 1.98 10.74
C GLN A 93 16.78 0.72 10.14
N ASP A 94 16.16 -0.46 10.36
CA ASP A 94 16.69 -1.72 9.83
C ASP A 94 16.67 -1.72 8.29
N ALA A 95 15.60 -1.21 7.67
CA ALA A 95 15.52 -1.05 6.23
C ALA A 95 16.52 -0.01 5.70
N ILE A 96 16.63 1.14 6.37
CA ILE A 96 17.61 2.18 6.02
C ILE A 96 19.03 1.62 6.02
N ASP A 97 19.39 0.87 7.07
CA ASP A 97 20.73 0.28 7.22
C ASP A 97 20.99 -0.79 6.16
N ALA A 98 20.03 -1.67 5.89
CA ALA A 98 20.14 -2.71 4.87
C ALA A 98 20.27 -2.10 3.47
N TYR A 99 19.43 -1.16 3.09
CA TYR A 99 19.38 -0.58 1.74
C TYR A 99 20.49 0.45 1.49
N THR A 100 21.07 1.02 2.55
CA THR A 100 22.30 1.81 2.42
C THR A 100 23.49 0.93 2.03
N GLN A 101 23.53 -0.32 2.49
CA GLN A 101 24.60 -1.27 2.16
C GLN A 101 24.38 -1.92 0.80
N ASP A 102 23.15 -2.22 0.43
CA ASP A 102 22.75 -2.82 -0.84
C ASP A 102 21.49 -2.15 -1.41
N PRO A 103 21.64 -0.99 -2.08
CA PRO A 103 20.50 -0.26 -2.64
C PRO A 103 19.71 -1.05 -3.68
N ASP A 104 20.32 -2.04 -4.34
CA ASP A 104 19.66 -2.87 -5.34
C ASP A 104 18.69 -3.89 -4.71
N SER A 105 18.74 -4.08 -3.39
CA SER A 105 17.84 -4.94 -2.64
C SER A 105 16.63 -4.19 -2.03
N ALA A 106 16.54 -2.87 -2.23
CA ALA A 106 15.50 -2.05 -1.61
C ALA A 106 14.09 -2.51 -2.01
N ARG A 107 13.25 -2.71 -0.99
CA ARG A 107 11.84 -3.12 -1.10
C ARG A 107 11.05 -2.44 0.00
N PHE A 108 9.73 -2.46 -0.13
CA PHE A 108 8.82 -1.99 0.90
C PHE A 108 8.30 -3.14 1.75
N ASP A 109 8.03 -2.85 3.01
CA ASP A 109 7.19 -3.69 3.85
C ASP A 109 5.75 -3.15 3.77
N CYS A 110 4.83 -3.95 3.20
CA CYS A 110 3.42 -3.56 3.08
C CYS A 110 2.52 -4.37 4.02
N TYR A 111 3.09 -4.96 5.06
CA TYR A 111 2.33 -5.72 6.05
C TYR A 111 1.81 -4.83 7.19
N PHE A 112 0.77 -5.32 7.86
CA PHE A 112 0.25 -4.68 9.06
C PHE A 112 1.22 -4.86 10.23
N GLN A 113 1.40 -3.82 11.02
CA GLN A 113 2.31 -3.80 12.15
C GLN A 113 1.55 -3.84 13.49
N GLY A 114 2.26 -3.98 14.61
CA GLY A 114 1.64 -3.97 15.94
C GLY A 114 0.82 -5.22 16.28
N GLY A 115 1.06 -6.34 15.58
CA GLY A 115 0.36 -7.61 15.82
C GLY A 115 -1.05 -7.67 15.21
N ILE A 116 -1.39 -6.71 14.36
CA ILE A 116 -2.67 -6.68 13.64
C ILE A 116 -2.61 -7.63 12.45
N VAL A 117 -3.68 -8.38 12.22
CA VAL A 117 -3.89 -9.21 11.02
C VAL A 117 -5.17 -8.82 10.28
N THR A 118 -6.05 -8.05 10.93
CA THR A 118 -7.28 -7.55 10.31
C THR A 118 -7.54 -6.13 10.77
N PHE A 119 -7.74 -5.22 9.82
CA PHE A 119 -8.32 -3.90 10.07
C PHE A 119 -9.81 -3.91 9.76
N VAL A 120 -10.61 -3.23 10.58
CA VAL A 120 -12.06 -3.06 10.36
C VAL A 120 -12.38 -1.58 10.35
N PHE A 121 -12.94 -1.10 9.23
CA PHE A 121 -13.44 0.26 9.07
C PHE A 121 -14.98 0.24 9.15
N ASP A 122 -15.55 1.00 10.09
CA ASP A 122 -16.99 1.19 10.28
C ASP A 122 -17.28 2.69 10.43
N GLY A 123 -17.41 3.37 9.31
CA GLY A 123 -17.40 4.83 9.26
C GLY A 123 -16.08 5.38 9.80
N ASN A 124 -16.15 6.31 10.76
CA ASN A 124 -14.97 6.87 11.40
C ASN A 124 -14.40 6.02 12.55
N LYS A 125 -15.04 4.90 12.89
CA LYS A 125 -14.50 3.93 13.84
C LYS A 125 -13.60 2.94 13.11
N VAL A 126 -12.35 2.85 13.54
CA VAL A 126 -11.38 1.87 13.02
C VAL A 126 -10.87 1.00 14.16
N SER A 127 -10.82 -0.29 13.92
CA SER A 127 -10.29 -1.27 14.89
C SER A 127 -9.33 -2.24 14.22
N GLY A 128 -8.42 -2.79 15.02
CA GLY A 128 -7.48 -3.82 14.62
C GLY A 128 -7.64 -5.09 15.44
N LEU A 129 -7.63 -6.25 14.77
CA LEU A 129 -7.75 -7.57 15.37
C LEU A 129 -6.44 -8.34 15.23
N ASP A 130 -6.08 -9.12 16.25
CA ASP A 130 -4.98 -10.08 16.19
C ASP A 130 -5.37 -11.39 15.48
N ALA A 131 -4.41 -12.33 15.38
CA ALA A 131 -4.62 -13.63 14.74
C ALA A 131 -5.66 -14.53 15.44
N ASP A 132 -5.95 -14.27 16.71
CA ASP A 132 -6.98 -14.99 17.48
C ASP A 132 -8.35 -14.29 17.39
N GLY A 133 -8.43 -13.15 16.68
CA GLY A 133 -9.62 -12.33 16.52
C GLY A 133 -9.91 -11.43 17.72
N ASN A 134 -8.97 -11.24 18.64
CA ASN A 134 -9.13 -10.28 19.73
C ASN A 134 -8.88 -8.87 19.25
N GLU A 135 -9.66 -7.91 19.76
CA GLU A 135 -9.47 -6.49 19.49
C GLU A 135 -8.17 -6.00 20.16
N VAL A 136 -7.22 -5.49 19.36
CA VAL A 136 -5.96 -4.88 19.82
C VAL A 136 -6.19 -3.40 20.10
N PHE A 137 -6.94 -2.72 19.22
CA PHE A 137 -7.39 -1.36 19.40
C PHE A 137 -8.76 -1.14 18.75
N ALA A 138 -9.49 -0.11 19.19
CA ALA A 138 -10.68 0.41 18.53
C ALA A 138 -10.85 1.88 18.89
N HIS A 139 -10.73 2.77 17.92
CA HIS A 139 -10.78 4.20 18.12
C HIS A 139 -11.69 4.89 17.10
N GLU A 140 -12.20 6.07 17.45
CA GLU A 140 -12.85 6.98 16.50
C GLU A 140 -11.81 7.98 15.97
N TYR A 141 -11.84 8.21 14.65
CA TYR A 141 -10.89 9.05 13.95
C TYR A 141 -11.57 10.22 13.26
N TYR A 142 -10.90 11.36 13.28
CA TYR A 142 -11.36 12.61 12.70
C TYR A 142 -10.27 13.20 11.82
N TYR A 143 -10.64 13.69 10.65
CA TYR A 143 -9.73 14.33 9.72
C TYR A 143 -9.01 15.53 10.34
N VAL A 144 -7.72 15.67 10.05
CA VAL A 144 -6.87 16.74 10.57
C VAL A 144 -6.30 17.59 9.45
N GLN A 145 -5.67 16.96 8.45
CA GLN A 145 -4.96 17.62 7.35
C GLN A 145 -4.58 16.64 6.25
N ASP A 146 -4.11 17.17 5.12
CA ASP A 146 -3.47 16.40 4.06
C ASP A 146 -1.94 16.42 4.21
N ILE A 147 -1.29 15.36 3.74
CA ILE A 147 0.14 15.31 3.44
C ILE A 147 0.24 15.21 1.91
N PRO A 148 0.65 16.30 1.22
CA PRO A 148 0.62 16.34 -0.25
C PRO A 148 1.86 15.75 -0.92
N ASP A 149 2.90 15.45 -0.15
CA ASP A 149 4.20 15.04 -0.68
C ASP A 149 4.37 13.52 -0.68
N VAL A 150 5.10 13.01 -1.66
CA VAL A 150 5.60 11.64 -1.86
C VAL A 150 4.52 10.56 -1.91
N ILE A 151 3.64 10.43 -0.94
CA ILE A 151 2.32 9.77 -1.04
C ILE A 151 1.32 10.78 -0.51
N ALA A 152 0.47 11.27 -1.40
CA ALA A 152 -0.66 12.06 -0.98
C ALA A 152 -1.53 11.21 -0.05
N CYS A 153 -1.76 11.68 1.16
CA CYS A 153 -2.64 11.01 2.09
C CYS A 153 -3.43 11.98 2.95
N HIS A 154 -4.59 11.53 3.34
CA HIS A 154 -5.49 12.21 4.25
C HIS A 154 -5.22 11.73 5.67
N VAL A 155 -4.85 12.66 6.55
CA VAL A 155 -4.51 12.35 7.93
C VAL A 155 -5.74 12.41 8.81
N TYR A 156 -6.01 11.32 9.49
CA TYR A 156 -7.02 11.21 10.54
C TYR A 156 -6.34 10.96 11.88
N LYS A 157 -6.94 11.43 12.96
CA LYS A 157 -6.41 11.33 14.32
C LYS A 157 -7.50 10.90 15.29
N THR A 158 -7.13 10.11 16.30
CA THR A 158 -7.96 9.87 17.47
C THR A 158 -7.54 10.77 18.64
N ASP A 159 -8.49 11.12 19.50
CA ASP A 159 -8.25 11.86 20.76
C ASP A 159 -8.03 10.92 21.95
N ASP A 160 -8.07 9.60 21.73
CA ASP A 160 -7.84 8.61 22.79
C ASP A 160 -6.39 8.66 23.26
N ALA A 161 -6.19 8.91 24.56
CA ALA A 161 -4.87 9.18 25.12
C ALA A 161 -3.95 7.95 25.18
N ASP A 162 -4.50 6.74 25.02
CA ASP A 162 -3.83 5.45 25.06
C ASP A 162 -3.71 4.79 23.67
N ALA A 163 -3.98 5.55 22.60
CA ALA A 163 -3.92 5.03 21.25
C ALA A 163 -2.51 4.59 20.79
N GLY A 164 -1.44 5.16 21.35
CA GLY A 164 -0.05 4.79 21.02
C GLY A 164 0.23 4.86 19.52
N GLU A 165 0.70 3.76 18.93
CA GLU A 165 0.99 3.65 17.49
C GLU A 165 -0.28 3.75 16.60
N PHE A 166 -1.46 3.81 17.17
CA PHE A 166 -2.72 4.00 16.43
C PHE A 166 -3.27 5.43 16.57
N THR A 167 -2.44 6.40 16.99
CA THR A 167 -2.86 7.80 17.17
C THR A 167 -3.24 8.47 15.86
N TYR A 168 -2.50 8.23 14.78
CA TYR A 168 -2.75 8.77 13.45
C TYR A 168 -2.98 7.66 12.44
N LEU A 169 -3.89 7.90 11.50
CA LEU A 169 -4.05 7.14 10.25
C LEU A 169 -3.79 8.10 9.09
N CYS A 170 -2.93 7.71 8.17
CA CYS A 170 -2.66 8.40 6.91
C CYS A 170 -3.21 7.51 5.79
N LEU A 171 -4.40 7.82 5.29
CA LEU A 171 -5.14 7.03 4.30
C LEU A 171 -4.89 7.59 2.90
N SER A 172 -4.56 6.75 1.92
CA SER A 172 -4.51 7.12 0.50
C SER A 172 -5.93 7.27 -0.07
N ASP A 173 -6.02 7.67 -1.34
CA ASP A 173 -7.29 7.72 -2.07
C ASP A 173 -7.78 6.33 -2.54
N ASP A 174 -6.98 5.27 -2.30
CA ASP A 174 -7.33 3.92 -2.73
C ASP A 174 -8.57 3.39 -2.01
N THR A 175 -9.51 2.87 -2.79
CA THR A 175 -10.74 2.28 -2.27
C THR A 175 -11.00 0.89 -2.85
N PRO A 176 -11.71 0.00 -2.14
CA PRO A 176 -12.05 -1.31 -2.67
C PRO A 176 -12.87 -1.26 -3.97
N ALA A 177 -13.58 -0.16 -4.20
CA ALA A 177 -14.45 0.02 -5.36
C ALA A 177 -13.67 0.40 -6.63
N GLU A 178 -12.56 1.12 -6.49
CA GLU A 178 -11.80 1.70 -7.61
C GLU A 178 -10.48 0.99 -7.83
N THR A 179 -9.74 0.73 -6.74
CA THR A 179 -8.40 0.13 -6.80
C THR A 179 -8.34 -1.28 -6.23
N TYR A 180 -9.47 -1.82 -5.73
CA TYR A 180 -9.61 -3.18 -5.17
C TYR A 180 -8.87 -3.41 -3.85
N HIS A 181 -8.17 -2.41 -3.34
CA HIS A 181 -7.40 -2.45 -2.09
C HIS A 181 -7.45 -1.11 -1.38
N ILE A 182 -6.79 -1.03 -0.22
CA ILE A 182 -6.52 0.20 0.50
C ILE A 182 -5.04 0.28 0.84
N GLU A 183 -4.49 1.50 0.83
CA GLU A 183 -3.13 1.77 1.30
C GLU A 183 -3.14 2.83 2.39
N PHE A 184 -2.38 2.60 3.45
CA PHE A 184 -2.36 3.50 4.58
C PHE A 184 -1.12 3.32 5.45
N ARG A 185 -0.85 4.35 6.25
CA ARG A 185 0.16 4.30 7.31
C ARG A 185 -0.49 4.66 8.65
N TYR A 186 0.06 4.21 9.74
CA TYR A 186 -0.38 4.58 11.09
C TYR A 186 0.79 4.70 12.04
N GLY A 187 0.63 5.49 13.10
CA GLY A 187 1.70 5.72 14.04
C GLY A 187 1.38 6.82 15.05
N ASP A 188 2.32 7.06 15.95
CA ASP A 188 2.25 8.09 16.97
C ASP A 188 3.03 9.38 16.60
N ASP A 189 3.80 9.35 15.52
CA ASP A 189 4.65 10.45 15.05
C ASP A 189 4.27 10.86 13.62
N LEU A 190 3.51 11.95 13.52
CA LEU A 190 3.00 12.43 12.23
C LEU A 190 4.11 12.89 11.28
N ASP A 191 5.17 13.52 11.82
CA ASP A 191 6.29 13.98 11.00
C ASP A 191 7.02 12.78 10.39
N ALA A 192 7.21 11.69 11.15
CA ALA A 192 7.80 10.46 10.68
C ALA A 192 6.89 9.70 9.69
N LEU A 193 5.57 9.76 9.86
CA LEU A 193 4.60 9.18 8.91
C LEU A 193 4.65 9.86 7.54
N GLY A 194 4.99 11.15 7.47
CA GLY A 194 5.21 11.88 6.23
C GLY A 194 6.52 11.54 5.51
N GLN A 195 7.41 10.73 6.11
CA GLN A 195 8.72 10.39 5.56
C GLN A 195 8.75 8.95 5.04
N TYR A 196 9.10 8.77 3.74
CA TYR A 196 9.12 7.43 3.13
C TYR A 196 10.43 6.68 3.26
N TYR A 197 11.53 7.40 3.21
CA TYR A 197 12.88 6.83 3.16
C TYR A 197 13.69 7.16 4.41
N GLU A 198 13.07 7.80 5.38
CA GLU A 198 13.71 8.25 6.60
C GLU A 198 12.81 8.01 7.83
N GLY A 199 13.43 7.94 9.02
CA GLY A 199 12.72 7.84 10.28
C GLY A 199 12.20 6.42 10.59
N LYS A 200 11.40 6.34 11.64
CA LYS A 200 10.97 5.04 12.23
C LYS A 200 10.00 4.24 11.36
N TYR A 201 9.40 4.87 10.36
CA TYR A 201 8.46 4.23 9.43
C TYR A 201 9.01 4.15 8.00
N ALA A 202 10.31 4.36 7.80
CA ALA A 202 10.92 4.29 6.47
C ALA A 202 10.67 2.94 5.80
N TYR A 203 10.41 2.96 4.48
CA TYR A 203 10.17 1.77 3.66
C TYR A 203 8.96 0.92 4.11
N TRP A 204 7.96 1.53 4.74
CA TRP A 204 6.74 0.85 5.16
C TRP A 204 5.49 1.58 4.67
N LEU A 205 4.54 0.82 4.12
CA LEU A 205 3.22 1.28 3.69
C LEU A 205 2.26 0.09 3.80
N ALA A 206 1.39 0.09 4.80
CA ALA A 206 0.42 -0.99 4.96
C ALA A 206 -0.55 -1.04 3.79
N ALA A 207 -0.81 -2.23 3.27
CA ALA A 207 -1.77 -2.45 2.21
C ALA A 207 -2.76 -3.57 2.57
N GLY A 208 -4.05 -3.31 2.37
CA GLY A 208 -5.13 -4.22 2.74
C GLY A 208 -6.08 -4.52 1.59
N ILE A 209 -6.54 -5.77 1.50
CA ILE A 209 -7.61 -6.21 0.61
C ILE A 209 -8.81 -6.66 1.46
N LEU A 210 -10.04 -6.52 0.96
CA LEU A 210 -11.22 -7.01 1.68
C LEU A 210 -11.05 -8.48 2.07
N SER A 211 -11.38 -8.82 3.32
CA SER A 211 -11.24 -10.19 3.84
C SER A 211 -12.16 -11.19 3.14
N ASP A 212 -13.20 -10.70 2.48
CA ASP A 212 -14.15 -11.48 1.67
C ASP A 212 -13.97 -11.22 0.15
N ALA A 213 -12.80 -10.70 -0.25
CA ALA A 213 -12.46 -10.50 -1.67
C ALA A 213 -12.63 -11.81 -2.45
N ASP A 214 -13.38 -11.76 -3.53
CA ASP A 214 -13.56 -12.91 -4.42
C ASP A 214 -12.37 -13.03 -5.40
N ASP A 215 -12.34 -14.16 -6.12
CA ASP A 215 -11.30 -14.45 -7.12
C ASP A 215 -11.19 -13.36 -8.19
N LYS A 216 -12.30 -12.68 -8.50
CA LYS A 216 -12.31 -11.61 -9.50
C LYS A 216 -11.65 -10.34 -8.95
N MET A 217 -11.96 -9.94 -7.72
CA MET A 217 -11.35 -8.78 -7.09
C MET A 217 -9.83 -8.97 -6.95
N ILE A 218 -9.40 -10.17 -6.54
CA ILE A 218 -7.96 -10.52 -6.47
C ILE A 218 -7.31 -10.43 -7.86
N ASP A 219 -7.97 -10.94 -8.89
CA ASP A 219 -7.47 -10.93 -10.26
C ASP A 219 -7.38 -9.52 -10.83
N ASP A 220 -8.39 -8.68 -10.58
CA ASP A 220 -8.42 -7.28 -11.00
C ASP A 220 -7.34 -6.47 -10.26
N CYS A 221 -7.14 -6.71 -8.97
CA CYS A 221 -6.07 -6.09 -8.19
C CYS A 221 -4.68 -6.43 -8.76
N ILE A 222 -4.40 -7.70 -9.06
CA ILE A 222 -3.16 -8.11 -9.71
C ILE A 222 -3.00 -7.44 -11.08
N GLN A 223 -4.10 -7.34 -11.86
CA GLN A 223 -4.06 -6.66 -13.16
C GLN A 223 -3.70 -5.19 -13.01
N LEU A 224 -4.32 -4.49 -12.05
CA LEU A 224 -4.01 -3.10 -11.76
C LEU A 224 -2.52 -2.91 -11.46
N PHE A 225 -1.95 -3.71 -10.55
CA PHE A 225 -0.53 -3.67 -10.23
C PHE A 225 0.37 -3.90 -11.45
N VAL A 226 0.01 -4.84 -12.31
CA VAL A 226 0.77 -5.14 -13.53
C VAL A 226 0.68 -3.99 -14.52
N ASP A 227 -0.51 -3.41 -14.73
CA ASP A 227 -0.72 -2.31 -15.68
C ASP A 227 0.03 -1.05 -15.25
N GLU A 228 -0.08 -0.65 -13.99
CA GLU A 228 0.57 0.55 -13.47
C GLU A 228 2.11 0.48 -13.51
N ASN A 229 2.65 -0.74 -13.40
CA ASN A 229 4.09 -0.90 -13.28
C ASN A 229 4.79 -1.36 -14.57
N LEU A 230 4.07 -1.96 -15.51
CA LEU A 230 4.66 -2.51 -16.73
C LEU A 230 4.11 -1.89 -18.01
N ALA A 231 2.91 -1.28 -17.99
CA ALA A 231 2.40 -0.59 -19.17
C ALA A 231 3.24 0.68 -19.42
N SER A 232 3.74 0.83 -20.63
CA SER A 232 4.49 2.04 -21.02
C SER A 232 3.54 3.23 -21.15
N GLU A 233 3.97 4.44 -20.74
CA GLU A 233 3.23 5.70 -20.91
C GLU A 233 2.82 6.02 -22.37
N GLU A 234 3.27 5.24 -23.36
CA GLU A 234 2.92 5.42 -24.77
C GLU A 234 1.55 4.84 -25.16
N ALA A 235 0.84 4.18 -24.25
CA ALA A 235 -0.45 3.52 -24.53
C ALA A 235 -1.67 4.26 -23.94
N ALA A 236 -1.49 5.42 -23.30
CA ALA A 236 -2.55 6.22 -22.69
C ALA A 236 -2.96 7.41 -23.57
#